data_b8a07b11303462d76da5b04566d23b5e
#
_entry.id   b8a07b11303462d76da5b04566d23b5e
#
_cell.length_a   1.000
_cell.length_b   1.000
_cell.length_c   1.000
_cell.angle_alpha   90.00
_cell.angle_beta   90.00
_cell.angle_gamma   90.00
#
_symmetry.space_group_name_H-M   'P 1'
#
loop_
_entity.id
_entity.type
_entity.pdbx_description
1 polymer ?
#
loop_
_entity_poly.entity_id
_entity_poly.type
_entity_poly.pdbx_seq_one_letter_code
_entity_poly.pdbx_strand_id
1 'polypeptide(L)'
;MGGYAQDRPNILFLFSDDHAVKAISAYGGPLAKVAPTPYIDRLAKEGAVFLNSFCANSICGPSRATILTGKHSHKNGFMRNGNRFNPDQWTVAKELQKGGYHTAVIGKWHLKSTPQGFDHWEILPGQGSYYNPVFIQQEDGKGKRFEGYATDLTTDKAIAWLDGRQGSDKEKPFFLMCQHKAPHRTFAPALRHLGAFDDVVIPEPETLFDQYKNRSATLAGNEMEIDRHFDWAYDAKVRKDERGEVKLPKPDRYGTPEYNRMTPAQKAKWDAHFGPRNQVFLKKFAGGKMSHEELVRWKYRRYMRNYLGTVKAVDESVGRMLKYLDDKDLAKNTIVIYSSDQGFFLGEHGWYDKRWMFEESFRMPFLARWPGVIAPGAKPEQLIQNIDYAPTFLEIAGLEIPAEVQGRSLMSLFKGKAEGWRESLYYSYYEFGEHRVPQHFGVRTARHKLMYFPRSKEWNLFDLKTDPNEMKSVHAEREYLKVRRELTEEFHRLREHFGAPGF
;
A
#
# COMPACT_ATOMS: atom_id res chain seq x y z
N MET A 1 -33.42 2.54 26.95
CA MET A 1 -32.10 2.49 26.28
C MET A 1 -32.30 2.70 24.80
N GLY A 2 -32.46 3.90 24.34
CA GLY A 2 -32.75 4.23 22.94
C GLY A 2 -32.37 5.67 22.67
N GLY A 3 -31.12 5.94 22.37
CA GLY A 3 -30.70 7.32 22.11
C GLY A 3 -29.36 7.49 21.41
N TYR A 4 -28.65 6.41 21.03
CA TYR A 4 -27.28 6.50 20.49
C TYR A 4 -27.10 6.04 19.04
N ALA A 5 -28.17 5.57 18.36
CA ALA A 5 -28.02 5.02 16.99
C ALA A 5 -27.92 6.08 15.90
N GLN A 6 -28.36 7.32 16.15
CA GLN A 6 -28.49 8.36 15.11
C GLN A 6 -27.25 9.26 14.94
N ASP A 7 -26.28 9.23 15.88
CA ASP A 7 -25.10 10.13 15.87
C ASP A 7 -23.78 9.47 15.49
N ARG A 8 -23.75 8.15 15.22
CA ARG A 8 -22.52 7.47 14.84
C ARG A 8 -22.29 7.57 13.35
N PRO A 9 -21.10 8.04 12.90
CA PRO A 9 -20.80 8.18 11.47
C PRO A 9 -20.61 6.82 10.82
N ASN A 10 -20.88 6.74 9.52
CA ASN A 10 -20.41 5.67 8.67
C ASN A 10 -18.89 5.75 8.54
N ILE A 11 -18.25 4.61 8.37
CA ILE A 11 -16.81 4.49 8.15
C ILE A 11 -16.58 3.83 6.78
N LEU A 12 -16.07 4.57 5.82
CA LEU A 12 -15.62 4.07 4.53
C LEU A 12 -14.10 4.04 4.50
N PHE A 13 -13.52 2.84 4.50
CA PHE A 13 -12.09 2.63 4.40
C PHE A 13 -11.74 2.15 2.98
N LEU A 14 -11.24 3.08 2.16
CA LEU A 14 -10.73 2.82 0.81
C LEU A 14 -9.26 2.45 0.91
N PHE A 15 -8.90 1.29 0.42
CA PHE A 15 -7.59 0.70 0.69
C PHE A 15 -6.98 0.10 -0.57
N SER A 16 -5.74 0.48 -0.85
CA SER A 16 -4.98 0.00 -2.00
C SER A 16 -3.83 -0.91 -1.57
N ASP A 17 -3.27 -1.64 -2.52
CA ASP A 17 -2.15 -2.54 -2.33
C ASP A 17 -0.93 -2.00 -3.07
N ASP A 18 0.14 -1.68 -2.35
CA ASP A 18 1.38 -1.12 -2.92
C ASP A 18 1.25 0.30 -3.51
N HIS A 19 0.40 1.16 -2.96
CA HIS A 19 0.26 2.52 -3.46
C HIS A 19 1.28 3.47 -2.82
N ALA A 20 2.32 3.80 -3.56
CA ALA A 20 3.37 4.71 -3.13
C ALA A 20 2.85 6.14 -2.88
N VAL A 21 3.29 6.76 -1.79
CA VAL A 21 2.96 8.17 -1.46
C VAL A 21 3.28 9.12 -2.62
N LYS A 22 4.41 8.91 -3.30
CA LYS A 22 4.86 9.75 -4.42
C LYS A 22 3.95 9.66 -5.66
N ALA A 23 3.09 8.64 -5.76
CA ALA A 23 2.12 8.49 -6.85
C ALA A 23 0.73 9.05 -6.52
N ILE A 24 0.60 9.82 -5.43
CA ILE A 24 -0.62 10.55 -5.05
C ILE A 24 -0.33 12.04 -5.09
N SER A 25 -1.00 12.76 -5.96
CA SER A 25 -0.67 14.17 -6.22
C SER A 25 -0.88 15.10 -5.03
N ALA A 26 -1.75 14.77 -4.07
CA ALA A 26 -1.93 15.52 -2.83
C ALA A 26 -0.66 15.62 -1.96
N TYR A 27 0.27 14.68 -2.08
CA TYR A 27 1.57 14.74 -1.40
C TYR A 27 2.62 15.58 -2.13
N GLY A 28 2.32 16.04 -3.34
CA GLY A 28 3.24 16.82 -4.16
C GLY A 28 4.31 15.98 -4.86
N GLY A 29 5.41 16.64 -5.25
CA GLY A 29 6.54 16.01 -5.93
C GLY A 29 6.42 15.96 -7.45
N PRO A 30 7.45 15.43 -8.14
CA PRO A 30 7.53 15.48 -9.60
C PRO A 30 6.40 14.73 -10.33
N LEU A 31 5.94 13.61 -9.78
CA LEU A 31 4.87 12.80 -10.37
C LEU A 31 3.50 13.48 -10.29
N ALA A 32 3.25 14.34 -9.30
CA ALA A 32 1.99 15.04 -9.11
C ALA A 32 1.53 15.83 -10.34
N LYS A 33 2.50 16.37 -11.10
CA LYS A 33 2.23 17.18 -12.31
C LYS A 33 1.90 16.33 -13.52
N VAL A 34 2.44 15.12 -13.61
CA VAL A 34 2.34 14.25 -14.79
C VAL A 34 1.33 13.12 -14.63
N ALA A 35 1.01 12.77 -13.40
CA ALA A 35 0.06 11.71 -13.05
C ALA A 35 -0.85 12.16 -11.89
N PRO A 36 -1.72 13.14 -12.09
CA PRO A 36 -2.62 13.63 -11.04
C PRO A 36 -3.63 12.56 -10.62
N THR A 37 -4.01 12.61 -9.34
CA THR A 37 -5.02 11.75 -8.69
C THR A 37 -6.17 12.60 -8.14
N PRO A 38 -6.98 13.24 -9.00
CA PRO A 38 -7.90 14.30 -8.59
C PRO A 38 -8.96 13.86 -7.60
N TYR A 39 -9.37 12.60 -7.62
CA TYR A 39 -10.39 12.10 -6.71
C TYR A 39 -9.82 11.75 -5.33
N ILE A 40 -8.61 11.20 -5.27
CA ILE A 40 -7.89 11.02 -4.00
C ILE A 40 -7.53 12.40 -3.40
N ASP A 41 -7.11 13.35 -4.23
CA ASP A 41 -6.79 14.73 -3.82
C ASP A 41 -8.01 15.46 -3.24
N ARG A 42 -9.24 15.09 -3.66
CA ARG A 42 -10.46 15.61 -3.05
C ARG A 42 -10.51 15.31 -1.56
N LEU A 43 -10.07 14.13 -1.11
CA LEU A 43 -10.01 13.80 0.32
C LEU A 43 -9.04 14.73 1.07
N ALA A 44 -7.91 15.07 0.49
CA ALA A 44 -6.97 16.03 1.08
C ALA A 44 -7.54 17.46 1.12
N LYS A 45 -8.21 17.87 0.03
CA LYS A 45 -8.79 19.21 -0.11
C LYS A 45 -9.96 19.44 0.84
N GLU A 46 -10.83 18.43 1.00
CA GLU A 46 -12.04 18.49 1.84
C GLU A 46 -11.81 17.95 3.27
N GLY A 47 -10.61 17.49 3.57
CA GLY A 47 -10.19 16.92 4.83
C GLY A 47 -8.70 17.09 5.08
N ALA A 48 -7.97 16.02 5.41
CA ALA A 48 -6.55 16.07 5.75
C ALA A 48 -5.72 15.10 4.93
N VAL A 49 -4.46 15.47 4.67
CA VAL A 49 -3.38 14.58 4.24
C VAL A 49 -2.33 14.49 5.33
N PHE A 50 -2.12 13.28 5.88
CA PHE A 50 -1.11 13.05 6.92
C PHE A 50 0.26 12.84 6.27
N LEU A 51 1.20 13.74 6.58
CA LEU A 51 2.50 13.75 5.90
C LEU A 51 3.43 12.62 6.36
N ASN A 52 3.24 12.10 7.56
CA ASN A 52 4.11 11.12 8.21
C ASN A 52 3.31 9.89 8.71
N SER A 53 2.72 9.16 7.77
CA SER A 53 2.04 7.88 8.03
C SER A 53 2.92 6.70 7.61
N PHE A 54 3.01 5.67 8.47
CA PHE A 54 3.94 4.57 8.30
C PHE A 54 3.29 3.20 8.57
N CYS A 55 3.82 2.13 7.99
CA CYS A 55 3.45 0.77 8.33
C CYS A 55 4.37 0.20 9.43
N ALA A 56 3.88 -0.73 10.23
CA ALA A 56 4.70 -1.40 11.25
C ALA A 56 5.58 -2.53 10.67
N ASN A 57 5.19 -3.02 9.49
CA ASN A 57 5.87 -4.07 8.73
C ASN A 57 5.56 -3.88 7.25
N SER A 58 6.57 -3.59 6.42
CA SER A 58 6.40 -3.20 5.01
C SER A 58 6.12 -4.39 4.09
N ILE A 59 5.06 -5.17 4.40
CA ILE A 59 4.59 -6.27 3.56
C ILE A 59 3.09 -6.51 3.75
N CYS A 60 2.39 -6.85 2.68
CA CYS A 60 0.93 -6.84 2.56
C CYS A 60 0.19 -7.55 3.71
N GLY A 61 0.35 -8.86 3.88
CA GLY A 61 -0.41 -9.63 4.87
C GLY A 61 -0.17 -9.15 6.31
N PRO A 62 1.09 -9.03 6.78
CA PRO A 62 1.42 -8.47 8.08
C PRO A 62 0.84 -7.06 8.32
N SER A 63 0.93 -6.16 7.35
CA SER A 63 0.34 -4.83 7.47
C SER A 63 -1.18 -4.88 7.60
N ARG A 64 -1.87 -5.71 6.81
CA ARG A 64 -3.32 -5.90 6.86
C ARG A 64 -3.78 -6.48 8.20
N ALA A 65 -3.02 -7.46 8.74
CA ALA A 65 -3.26 -8.00 10.08
C ALA A 65 -3.07 -6.93 11.17
N THR A 66 -2.06 -6.07 11.03
CA THR A 66 -1.82 -4.94 11.93
C THR A 66 -2.98 -3.94 11.94
N ILE A 67 -3.52 -3.59 10.77
CA ILE A 67 -4.69 -2.68 10.66
C ILE A 67 -5.93 -3.26 11.35
N LEU A 68 -6.16 -4.58 11.19
CA LEU A 68 -7.33 -5.23 11.80
C LEU A 68 -7.22 -5.36 13.33
N THR A 69 -5.99 -5.48 13.85
CA THR A 69 -5.77 -5.79 15.26
C THR A 69 -5.26 -4.64 16.10
N GLY A 70 -4.74 -3.57 15.46
CA GLY A 70 -4.03 -2.50 16.18
C GLY A 70 -2.77 -2.97 16.89
N LYS A 71 -2.19 -4.11 16.44
CA LYS A 71 -1.02 -4.75 17.08
C LYS A 71 0.11 -4.97 16.08
N HIS A 72 1.34 -4.86 16.55
CA HIS A 72 2.53 -5.26 15.76
C HIS A 72 2.46 -6.74 15.38
N SER A 73 3.12 -7.10 14.27
CA SER A 73 3.09 -8.44 13.67
C SER A 73 3.45 -9.58 14.63
N HIS A 74 4.37 -9.35 15.56
CA HIS A 74 4.77 -10.35 16.57
C HIS A 74 3.70 -10.56 17.67
N LYS A 75 2.80 -9.59 17.88
CA LYS A 75 1.68 -9.71 18.83
C LYS A 75 0.44 -10.31 18.20
N ASN A 76 0.15 -9.97 16.92
CA ASN A 76 -0.98 -10.55 16.22
C ASN A 76 -0.67 -11.90 15.57
N GLY A 77 0.59 -12.36 15.61
CA GLY A 77 1.04 -13.65 15.09
C GLY A 77 1.22 -13.74 13.57
N PHE A 78 0.93 -12.66 12.82
CA PHE A 78 1.06 -12.65 11.36
C PHE A 78 2.32 -11.89 10.93
N MET A 79 3.49 -12.52 11.05
CA MET A 79 4.79 -11.89 10.81
C MET A 79 5.24 -11.92 9.36
N ARG A 80 4.75 -12.86 8.54
CA ARG A 80 5.18 -13.13 7.15
C ARG A 80 3.98 -13.43 6.26
N ASN A 81 4.08 -13.14 4.96
CA ASN A 81 3.04 -13.52 3.99
C ASN A 81 2.76 -15.03 3.94
N GLY A 82 3.72 -15.86 4.37
CA GLY A 82 3.58 -17.31 4.52
C GLY A 82 2.64 -17.74 5.67
N ASN A 83 2.44 -16.91 6.67
CA ASN A 83 1.60 -17.23 7.81
C ASN A 83 0.10 -17.28 7.43
N ARG A 84 -0.69 -17.90 8.33
CA ARG A 84 -2.16 -17.83 8.31
C ARG A 84 -2.61 -16.97 9.49
N PHE A 85 -3.47 -16.00 9.22
CA PHE A 85 -4.06 -15.16 10.27
C PHE A 85 -4.99 -16.01 11.13
N ASN A 86 -4.85 -15.89 12.45
CA ASN A 86 -5.81 -16.48 13.37
C ASN A 86 -7.09 -15.65 13.35
N PRO A 87 -8.19 -16.12 12.73
CA PRO A 87 -9.41 -15.35 12.63
C PRO A 87 -10.15 -15.24 13.97
N ASP A 88 -9.84 -16.09 14.95
CA ASP A 88 -10.54 -16.12 16.24
C ASP A 88 -10.05 -15.05 17.21
N GLN A 89 -8.84 -14.49 16.96
CA GLN A 89 -8.34 -13.39 17.76
C GLN A 89 -9.23 -12.14 17.65
N TRP A 90 -9.02 -11.21 18.57
CA TRP A 90 -9.68 -9.91 18.55
C TRP A 90 -9.35 -9.14 17.26
N THR A 91 -10.38 -8.51 16.67
CA THR A 91 -10.22 -7.57 15.55
C THR A 91 -11.22 -6.43 15.69
N VAL A 92 -10.84 -5.27 15.15
CA VAL A 92 -11.71 -4.09 15.13
C VAL A 92 -13.04 -4.35 14.40
N ALA A 93 -13.04 -5.18 13.37
CA ALA A 93 -14.27 -5.53 12.63
C ALA A 93 -15.29 -6.26 13.53
N LYS A 94 -14.82 -7.21 14.37
CA LYS A 94 -15.68 -7.91 15.32
C LYS A 94 -16.29 -6.95 16.36
N GLU A 95 -15.51 -6.00 16.85
CA GLU A 95 -16.02 -5.03 17.84
C GLU A 95 -16.99 -4.04 17.21
N LEU A 96 -16.73 -3.56 16.01
CA LEU A 96 -17.66 -2.71 15.27
C LEU A 96 -18.99 -3.43 15.00
N GLN A 97 -18.94 -4.71 14.57
CA GLN A 97 -20.13 -5.52 14.37
C GLN A 97 -20.93 -5.70 15.66
N LYS A 98 -20.28 -6.07 16.78
CA LYS A 98 -20.92 -6.15 18.11
C LYS A 98 -21.46 -4.79 18.56
N GLY A 99 -20.75 -3.70 18.21
CA GLY A 99 -21.15 -2.32 18.47
C GLY A 99 -22.32 -1.84 17.63
N GLY A 100 -22.89 -2.68 16.76
CA GLY A 100 -24.08 -2.38 15.95
C GLY A 100 -23.81 -1.75 14.60
N TYR A 101 -22.57 -1.77 14.10
CA TYR A 101 -22.27 -1.42 12.73
C TYR A 101 -22.67 -2.57 11.79
N HIS A 102 -23.19 -2.24 10.61
CA HIS A 102 -23.31 -3.18 9.49
C HIS A 102 -21.97 -3.19 8.74
N THR A 103 -21.30 -4.34 8.74
CA THR A 103 -19.88 -4.44 8.40
C THR A 103 -19.64 -5.20 7.10
N ALA A 104 -18.74 -4.71 6.23
CA ALA A 104 -18.37 -5.43 5.02
C ALA A 104 -16.88 -5.29 4.67
N VAL A 105 -16.33 -6.35 4.03
CA VAL A 105 -15.02 -6.30 3.37
C VAL A 105 -15.12 -6.84 1.96
N ILE A 106 -14.68 -6.06 0.98
CA ILE A 106 -14.76 -6.38 -0.45
C ILE A 106 -13.42 -6.14 -1.11
N GLY A 107 -12.90 -7.15 -1.83
CA GLY A 107 -11.64 -7.08 -2.57
C GLY A 107 -10.50 -7.89 -1.96
N LYS A 108 -9.27 -7.35 -1.94
CA LYS A 108 -8.09 -8.11 -1.53
C LYS A 108 -8.04 -8.31 -0.01
N TRP A 109 -8.14 -9.56 0.43
CA TRP A 109 -8.01 -9.95 1.85
C TRP A 109 -6.58 -10.32 2.23
N HIS A 110 -6.01 -11.30 1.56
CA HIS A 110 -4.60 -11.75 1.67
C HIS A 110 -4.15 -12.21 3.06
N LEU A 111 -5.04 -12.70 3.90
CA LEU A 111 -4.73 -13.20 5.26
C LEU A 111 -4.82 -14.73 5.39
N LYS A 112 -5.08 -15.44 4.29
CA LYS A 112 -5.19 -16.92 4.25
C LYS A 112 -6.22 -17.50 5.26
N SER A 113 -7.18 -16.70 5.68
CA SER A 113 -8.28 -17.05 6.56
C SER A 113 -9.59 -16.52 6.01
N THR A 114 -10.70 -17.07 6.44
CA THR A 114 -12.03 -16.51 6.18
C THR A 114 -12.19 -15.22 7.00
N PRO A 115 -12.73 -14.14 6.42
CA PRO A 115 -13.06 -12.93 7.16
C PRO A 115 -14.05 -13.22 8.30
N GLN A 116 -13.80 -12.67 9.48
CA GLN A 116 -14.72 -12.70 10.62
C GLN A 116 -14.96 -11.28 11.15
N GLY A 117 -16.16 -11.06 11.70
CA GLY A 117 -16.60 -9.73 12.16
C GLY A 117 -17.14 -8.86 11.02
N PHE A 118 -17.49 -9.49 9.89
CA PHE A 118 -18.13 -8.85 8.75
C PHE A 118 -19.48 -9.54 8.47
N ASP A 119 -20.53 -8.76 8.31
CA ASP A 119 -21.86 -9.23 7.93
C ASP A 119 -21.88 -9.65 6.45
N HIS A 120 -21.03 -9.02 5.64
CA HIS A 120 -20.83 -9.37 4.24
C HIS A 120 -19.35 -9.35 3.84
N TRP A 121 -18.94 -10.32 2.99
CA TRP A 121 -17.62 -10.28 2.37
C TRP A 121 -17.60 -10.97 1.00
N GLU A 122 -16.87 -10.34 0.08
CA GLU A 122 -16.48 -10.91 -1.21
C GLU A 122 -14.99 -10.63 -1.45
N ILE A 123 -14.16 -11.66 -1.42
CA ILE A 123 -12.72 -11.49 -1.39
C ILE A 123 -11.98 -12.11 -2.57
N LEU A 124 -10.90 -11.48 -2.98
CA LEU A 124 -9.97 -12.02 -3.98
C LEU A 124 -9.11 -13.12 -3.34
N PRO A 125 -8.96 -14.30 -3.97
CA PRO A 125 -8.08 -15.36 -3.49
C PRO A 125 -6.60 -14.94 -3.62
N GLY A 126 -5.82 -15.11 -2.56
CA GLY A 126 -4.40 -14.79 -2.52
C GLY A 126 -4.11 -13.34 -2.90
N GLN A 127 -3.29 -13.13 -3.93
CA GLN A 127 -2.97 -11.79 -4.46
C GLN A 127 -4.05 -11.22 -5.39
N GLY A 128 -5.02 -12.03 -5.80
CA GLY A 128 -6.00 -11.65 -6.81
C GLY A 128 -5.39 -11.51 -8.22
N SER A 129 -6.25 -11.27 -9.21
CA SER A 129 -5.88 -10.99 -10.60
C SER A 129 -6.52 -9.70 -11.06
N TYR A 130 -5.87 -8.97 -11.97
CA TYR A 130 -6.40 -7.72 -12.52
C TYR A 130 -7.56 -7.96 -13.49
N TYR A 131 -7.40 -8.95 -14.38
CA TYR A 131 -8.40 -9.25 -15.42
C TYR A 131 -9.21 -10.49 -15.06
N ASN A 132 -10.52 -10.36 -15.22
CA ASN A 132 -11.47 -11.43 -15.01
C ASN A 132 -11.21 -12.16 -13.69
N PRO A 133 -11.16 -11.44 -12.54
CA PRO A 133 -10.80 -12.00 -11.26
C PRO A 133 -11.81 -13.02 -10.77
N VAL A 134 -11.34 -13.88 -9.89
CA VAL A 134 -12.21 -14.69 -9.04
C VAL A 134 -12.48 -13.92 -7.76
N PHE A 135 -13.73 -13.88 -7.31
CA PHE A 135 -14.09 -13.52 -5.95
C PHE A 135 -14.60 -14.75 -5.22
N ILE A 136 -14.12 -14.98 -4.01
CA ILE A 136 -14.70 -15.94 -3.08
C ILE A 136 -15.87 -15.23 -2.42
N GLN A 137 -17.04 -15.83 -2.49
CA GLN A 137 -18.30 -15.27 -1.98
C GLN A 137 -18.65 -15.89 -0.63
N GLN A 138 -19.26 -15.12 0.26
CA GLN A 138 -19.62 -15.55 1.61
C GLN A 138 -20.66 -16.66 1.61
N GLU A 139 -21.61 -16.60 0.68
CA GLU A 139 -22.79 -17.47 0.66
C GLU A 139 -22.43 -18.96 0.58
N ASP A 140 -21.40 -19.31 -0.19
CA ASP A 140 -21.00 -20.71 -0.40
C ASP A 140 -19.49 -20.96 -0.18
N GLY A 141 -18.72 -19.94 0.11
CA GLY A 141 -17.26 -20.02 0.27
C GLY A 141 -16.51 -20.38 -1.02
N LYS A 142 -17.19 -20.34 -2.17
CA LYS A 142 -16.61 -20.72 -3.47
C LYS A 142 -16.16 -19.53 -4.26
N GLY A 143 -15.17 -19.77 -5.11
CA GLY A 143 -14.68 -18.77 -6.04
C GLY A 143 -15.51 -18.71 -7.32
N LYS A 144 -16.08 -17.54 -7.62
CA LYS A 144 -16.76 -17.25 -8.88
C LYS A 144 -15.95 -16.26 -9.71
N ARG A 145 -15.75 -16.55 -10.99
CA ARG A 145 -15.05 -15.68 -11.93
C ARG A 145 -16.02 -14.63 -12.48
N PHE A 146 -15.56 -13.37 -12.51
CA PHE A 146 -16.30 -12.25 -13.07
C PHE A 146 -15.50 -11.66 -14.23
N GLU A 147 -16.16 -11.41 -15.36
CA GLU A 147 -15.52 -10.70 -16.47
C GLU A 147 -15.39 -9.21 -16.14
N GLY A 148 -14.21 -8.64 -16.37
CA GLY A 148 -13.94 -7.23 -16.14
C GLY A 148 -12.57 -6.99 -15.48
N TYR A 149 -12.42 -5.77 -14.99
CA TYR A 149 -11.21 -5.31 -14.31
C TYR A 149 -11.41 -5.29 -12.79
N ALA A 150 -10.46 -5.84 -12.04
CA ALA A 150 -10.62 -6.09 -10.60
C ALA A 150 -10.96 -4.83 -9.79
N THR A 151 -10.34 -3.68 -10.12
CA THR A 151 -10.61 -2.43 -9.41
C THR A 151 -12.05 -1.97 -9.61
N ASP A 152 -12.56 -2.05 -10.85
CA ASP A 152 -13.93 -1.69 -11.17
C ASP A 152 -14.92 -2.63 -10.48
N LEU A 153 -14.70 -3.94 -10.60
CA LEU A 153 -15.54 -4.96 -10.00
C LEU A 153 -15.58 -4.86 -8.46
N THR A 154 -14.45 -4.53 -7.82
CA THR A 154 -14.42 -4.30 -6.37
C THR A 154 -15.29 -3.11 -5.98
N THR A 155 -15.24 -2.03 -6.77
CA THR A 155 -16.07 -0.84 -6.57
C THR A 155 -17.55 -1.11 -6.84
N ASP A 156 -17.86 -1.83 -7.94
CA ASP A 156 -19.23 -2.22 -8.28
C ASP A 156 -19.87 -3.02 -7.15
N LYS A 157 -19.14 -4.00 -6.60
CA LYS A 157 -19.60 -4.82 -5.47
C LYS A 157 -19.77 -4.00 -4.19
N ALA A 158 -18.87 -3.06 -3.91
CA ALA A 158 -18.97 -2.16 -2.76
C ALA A 158 -20.22 -1.28 -2.85
N ILE A 159 -20.50 -0.70 -4.02
CA ILE A 159 -21.71 0.10 -4.27
C ILE A 159 -22.95 -0.77 -4.20
N ALA A 160 -22.93 -1.95 -4.81
CA ALA A 160 -24.07 -2.88 -4.78
C ALA A 160 -24.41 -3.32 -3.34
N TRP A 161 -23.40 -3.57 -2.50
CA TRP A 161 -23.62 -3.86 -1.09
C TRP A 161 -24.26 -2.67 -0.35
N LEU A 162 -23.79 -1.45 -0.58
CA LEU A 162 -24.36 -0.24 0.02
C LEU A 162 -25.83 -0.04 -0.39
N ASP A 163 -26.15 -0.24 -1.66
CA ASP A 163 -27.54 -0.13 -2.19
C ASP A 163 -28.45 -1.28 -1.69
N GLY A 164 -27.86 -2.46 -1.45
CA GLY A 164 -28.57 -3.64 -0.98
C GLY A 164 -28.96 -3.61 0.50
N ARG A 165 -28.50 -2.61 1.28
CA ARG A 165 -28.84 -2.47 2.71
C ARG A 165 -30.32 -2.10 2.85
N GLN A 166 -31.08 -2.94 3.54
CA GLN A 166 -32.54 -2.79 3.71
C GLN A 166 -32.97 -2.97 5.16
N GLY A 167 -34.19 -2.54 5.50
CA GLY A 167 -34.75 -2.68 6.84
C GLY A 167 -33.86 -2.06 7.91
N SER A 168 -33.67 -2.77 9.00
CA SER A 168 -32.83 -2.34 10.12
C SER A 168 -31.35 -2.12 9.75
N ASP A 169 -30.84 -2.78 8.71
CA ASP A 169 -29.45 -2.62 8.30
C ASP A 169 -29.21 -1.26 7.62
N LYS A 170 -30.22 -0.69 6.98
CA LYS A 170 -30.15 0.65 6.39
C LYS A 170 -30.02 1.74 7.47
N GLU A 171 -30.60 1.51 8.63
CA GLU A 171 -30.59 2.45 9.76
C GLU A 171 -29.30 2.39 10.59
N LYS A 172 -28.58 1.26 10.55
CA LYS A 172 -27.29 1.10 11.22
C LYS A 172 -26.22 1.93 10.51
N PRO A 173 -25.22 2.49 11.22
CA PRO A 173 -24.01 2.96 10.57
C PRO A 173 -23.28 1.80 9.90
N PHE A 174 -22.57 2.06 8.81
CA PHE A 174 -21.77 1.03 8.16
C PHE A 174 -20.27 1.19 8.39
N PHE A 175 -19.57 0.04 8.40
CA PHE A 175 -18.13 -0.05 8.26
C PHE A 175 -17.82 -0.85 6.99
N LEU A 176 -17.33 -0.17 5.98
CA LEU A 176 -16.97 -0.79 4.69
C LEU A 176 -15.47 -0.69 4.43
N MET A 177 -14.80 -1.83 4.32
CA MET A 177 -13.43 -1.95 3.81
C MET A 177 -13.47 -2.31 2.32
N CYS A 178 -13.29 -1.32 1.44
CA CYS A 178 -13.18 -1.50 -0.01
C CYS A 178 -11.68 -1.60 -0.37
N GLN A 179 -11.20 -2.81 -0.65
CA GLN A 179 -9.78 -3.14 -0.73
C GLN A 179 -9.36 -3.52 -2.15
N HIS A 180 -8.66 -2.60 -2.83
CA HIS A 180 -8.16 -2.82 -4.18
C HIS A 180 -6.89 -3.68 -4.21
N LYS A 181 -6.75 -4.53 -5.24
CA LYS A 181 -5.49 -5.17 -5.60
C LYS A 181 -4.50 -4.16 -6.20
N ALA A 182 -4.99 -3.19 -6.95
CA ALA A 182 -4.16 -2.18 -7.60
C ALA A 182 -3.55 -1.21 -6.56
N PRO A 183 -2.34 -0.71 -6.82
CA PRO A 183 -1.47 -0.93 -7.98
C PRO A 183 -0.41 -2.05 -7.84
N HIS A 184 -0.62 -3.08 -7.05
CA HIS A 184 0.31 -4.20 -6.83
C HIS A 184 0.88 -4.80 -8.13
N ARG A 185 2.11 -5.30 -8.10
CA ARG A 185 2.70 -6.15 -9.16
C ARG A 185 1.67 -7.20 -9.64
N THR A 186 1.34 -7.37 -10.91
CA THR A 186 2.11 -7.14 -12.14
C THR A 186 1.94 -5.78 -12.81
N PHE A 187 1.32 -4.79 -12.19
CA PHE A 187 1.09 -3.50 -12.81
C PHE A 187 0.38 -3.64 -14.18
N ALA A 188 -0.78 -4.26 -14.21
CA ALA A 188 -1.57 -4.43 -15.43
C ALA A 188 -2.66 -3.35 -15.51
N PRO A 189 -2.50 -2.29 -16.31
CA PRO A 189 -3.48 -1.20 -16.40
C PRO A 189 -4.83 -1.69 -16.92
N ALA A 190 -5.91 -1.01 -16.56
CA ALA A 190 -7.19 -1.21 -17.23
C ALA A 190 -7.06 -0.87 -18.72
N LEU A 191 -7.81 -1.56 -19.60
CA LEU A 191 -7.72 -1.36 -21.06
C LEU A 191 -7.96 0.09 -21.47
N ARG A 192 -8.81 0.83 -20.75
CA ARG A 192 -9.07 2.25 -20.98
C ARG A 192 -7.91 3.17 -20.60
N HIS A 193 -6.93 2.66 -19.84
CA HIS A 193 -5.75 3.40 -19.41
C HIS A 193 -4.46 2.97 -20.09
N LEU A 194 -4.53 2.01 -21.02
CA LEU A 194 -3.42 1.69 -21.90
C LEU A 194 -3.04 2.95 -22.70
N GLY A 195 -1.76 3.31 -22.67
CA GLY A 195 -1.26 4.50 -23.36
C GLY A 195 -1.50 5.84 -22.64
N ALA A 196 -2.18 5.89 -21.49
CA ALA A 196 -2.46 7.13 -20.77
C ALA A 196 -1.21 7.98 -20.44
N PHE A 197 -0.04 7.35 -20.44
CA PHE A 197 1.26 7.98 -20.12
C PHE A 197 2.30 7.81 -21.23
N ASP A 198 1.89 7.50 -22.48
CA ASP A 198 2.84 7.27 -23.57
C ASP A 198 3.57 8.55 -23.99
N ASP A 199 2.86 9.66 -24.06
CA ASP A 199 3.39 10.99 -24.45
C ASP A 199 3.89 11.81 -23.26
N VAL A 200 3.93 11.19 -22.05
CA VAL A 200 4.39 11.85 -20.82
C VAL A 200 5.84 11.53 -20.56
N VAL A 201 6.64 12.56 -20.31
CA VAL A 201 8.01 12.40 -19.76
C VAL A 201 7.89 12.13 -18.28
N ILE A 202 8.09 10.88 -17.90
CA ILE A 202 8.05 10.46 -16.50
C ILE A 202 9.38 10.85 -15.84
N PRO A 203 9.34 11.64 -14.74
CA PRO A 203 10.55 12.00 -14.00
C PRO A 203 11.29 10.77 -13.49
N GLU A 204 12.60 10.73 -13.68
CA GLU A 204 13.47 9.68 -13.12
C GLU A 204 13.93 10.10 -11.73
N PRO A 205 13.92 9.19 -10.72
CA PRO A 205 14.50 9.50 -9.42
C PRO A 205 16.04 9.64 -9.54
N GLU A 206 16.62 10.58 -8.81
CA GLU A 206 18.08 10.81 -8.80
C GLU A 206 18.87 9.56 -8.40
N THR A 207 18.23 8.66 -7.64
CA THR A 207 18.82 7.42 -7.12
C THR A 207 18.57 6.20 -8.02
N LEU A 208 18.08 6.37 -9.26
CA LEU A 208 17.79 5.25 -10.18
C LEU A 208 19.01 4.35 -10.45
N PHE A 209 20.21 4.92 -10.42
CA PHE A 209 21.48 4.22 -10.65
C PHE A 209 22.32 4.12 -9.38
N ASP A 210 21.66 3.96 -8.22
CA ASP A 210 22.34 3.79 -6.92
C ASP A 210 23.21 2.53 -6.92
N GLN A 211 24.41 2.65 -6.34
CA GLN A 211 25.41 1.58 -6.22
C GLN A 211 25.52 1.03 -4.79
N TYR A 212 24.63 1.45 -3.89
CA TYR A 212 24.54 1.06 -2.47
C TYR A 212 25.81 1.33 -1.63
N LYS A 213 26.67 2.25 -2.08
CA LYS A 213 27.87 2.67 -1.35
C LYS A 213 27.48 3.43 -0.07
N ASN A 214 28.40 3.44 0.91
CA ASN A 214 28.26 4.18 2.17
C ASN A 214 27.09 3.75 3.07
N ARG A 215 26.60 2.55 2.91
CA ARG A 215 25.54 1.92 3.72
C ARG A 215 25.90 0.46 4.01
N SER A 216 25.04 -0.25 4.75
CA SER A 216 25.19 -1.69 4.98
C SER A 216 25.43 -2.46 3.68
N ALA A 217 26.41 -3.36 3.68
CA ALA A 217 26.69 -4.25 2.55
C ALA A 217 25.51 -5.19 2.23
N THR A 218 24.66 -5.43 3.21
CA THR A 218 23.43 -6.22 3.09
C THR A 218 22.52 -5.71 1.96
N LEU A 219 22.50 -4.40 1.67
CA LEU A 219 21.63 -3.81 0.65
C LEU A 219 21.93 -4.32 -0.76
N ALA A 220 23.20 -4.55 -1.09
CA ALA A 220 23.62 -5.01 -2.42
C ALA A 220 23.14 -6.43 -2.76
N GLY A 221 22.72 -7.20 -1.75
CA GLY A 221 22.25 -8.58 -1.94
C GLY A 221 20.78 -8.72 -2.33
N ASN A 222 20.01 -7.62 -2.40
CA ASN A 222 18.58 -7.71 -2.70
C ASN A 222 18.28 -8.07 -4.16
N GLU A 223 17.08 -8.59 -4.41
CA GLU A 223 16.59 -8.97 -5.75
C GLU A 223 15.41 -8.09 -6.21
N MET A 224 15.48 -6.76 -5.96
CA MET A 224 14.43 -5.80 -6.30
C MET A 224 14.87 -4.78 -7.37
N GLU A 225 16.01 -4.96 -8.01
CA GLU A 225 16.51 -3.99 -8.99
C GLU A 225 15.76 -4.07 -10.31
N ILE A 226 15.38 -2.90 -10.82
CA ILE A 226 14.77 -2.75 -12.15
C ILE A 226 15.72 -3.29 -13.22
N ASP A 227 17.03 -3.05 -13.05
CA ASP A 227 18.04 -3.53 -14.00
C ASP A 227 18.06 -5.07 -14.09
N ARG A 228 18.25 -5.77 -12.97
CA ARG A 228 18.58 -7.19 -12.94
C ARG A 228 17.38 -8.11 -12.65
N HIS A 229 16.31 -7.61 -12.04
CA HIS A 229 15.26 -8.44 -11.47
C HIS A 229 13.86 -8.20 -12.05
N PHE A 230 13.68 -7.12 -12.83
CA PHE A 230 12.42 -6.79 -13.49
C PHE A 230 12.15 -7.77 -14.64
N ASP A 231 11.08 -8.57 -14.51
CA ASP A 231 10.75 -9.67 -15.41
C ASP A 231 10.17 -9.17 -16.75
N TRP A 232 10.62 -9.77 -17.86
CA TRP A 232 10.22 -9.31 -19.17
C TRP A 232 8.76 -9.53 -19.50
N ALA A 233 8.26 -10.74 -19.29
CA ALA A 233 6.88 -11.06 -19.62
C ALA A 233 5.91 -10.56 -18.56
N TYR A 234 6.29 -10.74 -17.30
CA TYR A 234 5.46 -10.45 -16.15
C TYR A 234 5.33 -8.94 -15.86
N ASP A 235 6.47 -8.25 -15.82
CA ASP A 235 6.54 -6.82 -15.45
C ASP A 235 6.55 -5.91 -16.70
N ALA A 236 7.46 -6.15 -17.64
CA ALA A 236 7.64 -5.32 -18.82
C ALA A 236 6.63 -5.59 -19.94
N LYS A 237 5.83 -6.65 -19.84
CA LYS A 237 4.83 -7.05 -20.86
C LYS A 237 5.42 -7.38 -22.22
N VAL A 238 6.68 -7.82 -22.26
CA VAL A 238 7.34 -8.33 -23.48
C VAL A 238 7.25 -9.85 -23.46
N ARG A 239 6.24 -10.41 -24.13
CA ARG A 239 5.96 -11.85 -24.11
C ARG A 239 6.97 -12.64 -24.94
N LYS A 240 7.16 -13.93 -24.61
CA LYS A 240 8.10 -14.82 -25.33
C LYS A 240 7.73 -15.01 -26.78
N ASP A 241 6.45 -15.16 -27.08
CA ASP A 241 5.91 -15.34 -28.44
C ASP A 241 6.11 -14.12 -29.34
N GLU A 242 6.33 -12.92 -28.77
CA GLU A 242 6.60 -11.68 -29.53
C GLU A 242 8.04 -11.48 -29.91
N ARG A 243 9.00 -12.23 -29.34
CA ARG A 243 10.44 -11.94 -29.40
C ARG A 243 11.16 -12.55 -30.63
N GLY A 244 10.53 -13.53 -31.30
CA GLY A 244 11.23 -14.30 -32.33
C GLY A 244 12.53 -14.90 -31.81
N GLU A 245 13.65 -14.62 -32.47
CA GLU A 245 14.99 -15.09 -32.07
C GLU A 245 15.71 -14.17 -31.07
N VAL A 246 15.11 -13.03 -30.69
CA VAL A 246 15.75 -12.07 -29.79
C VAL A 246 15.85 -12.63 -28.36
N LYS A 247 17.09 -12.82 -27.92
CA LYS A 247 17.41 -13.30 -26.58
C LYS A 247 17.57 -12.10 -25.63
N LEU A 248 16.62 -11.93 -24.71
CA LEU A 248 16.69 -10.93 -23.66
C LEU A 248 17.47 -11.47 -22.44
N PRO A 249 18.16 -10.60 -21.66
CA PRO A 249 18.79 -10.99 -20.40
C PRO A 249 17.77 -11.58 -19.41
N LYS A 250 18.22 -12.37 -18.45
CA LYS A 250 17.35 -12.81 -17.34
C LYS A 250 16.94 -11.59 -16.47
N PRO A 251 15.81 -11.62 -15.73
CA PRO A 251 14.93 -12.77 -15.53
C PRO A 251 13.77 -12.87 -16.55
N ASP A 252 13.20 -14.07 -16.63
CA ASP A 252 12.02 -14.38 -17.42
C ASP A 252 11.30 -15.58 -16.76
N ARG A 253 10.83 -15.38 -15.52
CA ARG A 253 10.43 -16.44 -14.59
C ARG A 253 8.93 -16.69 -14.57
N TYR A 254 8.12 -15.63 -14.69
CA TYR A 254 6.71 -15.66 -14.24
C TYR A 254 5.66 -15.76 -15.36
N GLY A 255 6.06 -15.65 -16.63
CA GLY A 255 5.11 -15.70 -17.75
C GLY A 255 4.08 -14.56 -17.77
N THR A 256 2.89 -14.84 -18.28
CA THR A 256 1.86 -13.83 -18.56
C THR A 256 0.49 -14.17 -17.94
N PRO A 257 0.38 -14.34 -16.61
CA PRO A 257 -0.86 -14.80 -15.99
C PRO A 257 -2.06 -13.87 -16.26
N GLU A 258 -1.87 -12.56 -16.27
CA GLU A 258 -2.96 -11.61 -16.54
C GLU A 258 -3.44 -11.70 -17.98
N TYR A 259 -2.54 -11.75 -18.94
CA TYR A 259 -2.87 -11.93 -20.35
C TYR A 259 -3.62 -13.24 -20.63
N ASN A 260 -3.20 -14.33 -19.96
CA ASN A 260 -3.84 -15.65 -20.13
C ASN A 260 -5.29 -15.66 -19.62
N ARG A 261 -5.65 -14.76 -18.71
CA ARG A 261 -7.01 -14.62 -18.18
C ARG A 261 -7.94 -13.79 -19.06
N MET A 262 -7.39 -13.01 -19.98
CA MET A 262 -8.14 -12.09 -20.83
C MET A 262 -9.02 -12.84 -21.83
N THR A 263 -10.20 -12.27 -22.14
CA THR A 263 -11.03 -12.69 -23.27
C THR A 263 -10.34 -12.33 -24.59
N PRO A 264 -10.75 -12.93 -25.74
CA PRO A 264 -10.19 -12.56 -27.04
C PRO A 264 -10.29 -11.07 -27.34
N ALA A 265 -11.40 -10.41 -26.99
CA ALA A 265 -11.57 -8.97 -27.18
C ALA A 265 -10.62 -8.13 -26.31
N GLN A 266 -10.39 -8.55 -25.06
CA GLN A 266 -9.43 -7.91 -24.17
C GLN A 266 -7.98 -8.09 -24.69
N LYS A 267 -7.63 -9.30 -25.15
CA LYS A 267 -6.32 -9.58 -25.75
C LYS A 267 -6.07 -8.72 -26.99
N ALA A 268 -7.05 -8.60 -27.87
CA ALA A 268 -6.91 -7.77 -29.07
C ALA A 268 -6.55 -6.31 -28.73
N LYS A 269 -7.20 -5.69 -27.73
CA LYS A 269 -6.86 -4.34 -27.27
C LYS A 269 -5.47 -4.27 -26.61
N TRP A 270 -5.11 -5.28 -25.82
CA TRP A 270 -3.81 -5.39 -25.18
C TRP A 270 -2.69 -5.50 -26.20
N ASP A 271 -2.86 -6.39 -27.20
CA ASP A 271 -1.88 -6.63 -28.26
C ASP A 271 -1.73 -5.41 -29.18
N ALA A 272 -2.82 -4.73 -29.50
CA ALA A 272 -2.79 -3.48 -30.26
C ALA A 272 -1.96 -2.38 -29.57
N HIS A 273 -1.96 -2.36 -28.22
CA HIS A 273 -1.15 -1.41 -27.45
C HIS A 273 0.31 -1.87 -27.30
N PHE A 274 0.54 -3.07 -26.73
CA PHE A 274 1.88 -3.52 -26.39
C PHE A 274 2.69 -4.05 -27.57
N GLY A 275 2.06 -4.72 -28.53
CA GLY A 275 2.71 -5.35 -29.65
C GLY A 275 3.63 -4.41 -30.46
N PRO A 276 3.12 -3.32 -31.04
CA PRO A 276 3.96 -2.39 -31.81
C PRO A 276 5.11 -1.81 -30.97
N ARG A 277 4.84 -1.47 -29.69
CA ARG A 277 5.84 -0.91 -28.77
C ARG A 277 6.94 -1.91 -28.42
N ASN A 278 6.57 -3.17 -28.26
CA ASN A 278 7.51 -4.26 -28.03
C ASN A 278 8.38 -4.52 -29.27
N GLN A 279 7.81 -4.48 -30.48
CA GLN A 279 8.57 -4.64 -31.72
C GLN A 279 9.60 -3.53 -31.91
N VAL A 280 9.25 -2.27 -31.62
CA VAL A 280 10.20 -1.14 -31.67
C VAL A 280 11.36 -1.36 -30.70
N PHE A 281 11.05 -1.79 -29.45
CA PHE A 281 12.07 -2.11 -28.45
C PHE A 281 12.97 -3.26 -28.90
N LEU A 282 12.38 -4.39 -29.31
CA LEU A 282 13.11 -5.59 -29.70
C LEU A 282 14.04 -5.33 -30.90
N LYS A 283 13.60 -4.56 -31.90
CA LYS A 283 14.42 -4.14 -33.05
C LYS A 283 15.60 -3.27 -32.59
N LYS A 284 15.39 -2.30 -31.69
CA LYS A 284 16.47 -1.45 -31.18
C LYS A 284 17.47 -2.28 -30.37
N PHE A 285 16.99 -3.17 -29.51
CA PHE A 285 17.81 -4.05 -28.69
C PHE A 285 18.64 -5.03 -29.49
N ALA A 286 18.02 -5.77 -30.43
CA ALA A 286 18.71 -6.73 -31.31
C ALA A 286 19.73 -6.06 -32.21
N GLY A 287 19.53 -4.82 -32.62
CA GLY A 287 20.46 -4.04 -33.43
C GLY A 287 21.68 -3.51 -32.68
N GLY A 288 21.86 -3.83 -31.40
CA GLY A 288 22.97 -3.33 -30.56
C GLY A 288 22.96 -1.81 -30.32
N LYS A 289 21.87 -1.14 -30.61
CA LYS A 289 21.73 0.33 -30.53
C LYS A 289 21.21 0.83 -29.16
N MET A 290 21.39 0.03 -28.12
CA MET A 290 20.90 0.38 -26.78
C MET A 290 22.03 0.17 -25.75
N SER A 291 22.46 1.24 -25.11
CA SER A 291 23.40 1.15 -24.00
C SER A 291 22.73 0.49 -22.77
N HIS A 292 23.53 0.05 -21.81
CA HIS A 292 23.01 -0.50 -20.56
C HIS A 292 22.09 0.49 -19.82
N GLU A 293 22.51 1.74 -19.69
CA GLU A 293 21.69 2.78 -19.06
C GLU A 293 20.37 3.04 -19.82
N GLU A 294 20.39 3.04 -21.16
CA GLU A 294 19.18 3.17 -21.96
C GLU A 294 18.21 2.01 -21.74
N LEU A 295 18.73 0.79 -21.52
CA LEU A 295 17.93 -0.38 -21.20
C LEU A 295 17.26 -0.24 -19.83
N VAL A 296 18.00 0.20 -18.80
CA VAL A 296 17.46 0.43 -17.46
C VAL A 296 16.38 1.51 -17.49
N ARG A 297 16.65 2.64 -18.17
CA ARG A 297 15.65 3.71 -18.34
C ARG A 297 14.41 3.26 -19.11
N TRP A 298 14.59 2.37 -20.11
CA TRP A 298 13.45 1.80 -20.82
C TRP A 298 12.58 0.93 -19.90
N LYS A 299 13.20 0.06 -19.09
CA LYS A 299 12.52 -0.76 -18.09
C LYS A 299 11.78 0.12 -17.06
N TYR A 300 12.47 1.15 -16.54
CA TYR A 300 11.89 2.12 -15.61
C TYR A 300 10.66 2.80 -16.21
N ARG A 301 10.76 3.36 -17.41
CA ARG A 301 9.61 4.02 -18.07
C ARG A 301 8.47 3.05 -18.34
N ARG A 302 8.75 1.82 -18.72
CA ARG A 302 7.73 0.78 -18.92
C ARG A 302 7.04 0.44 -17.59
N TYR A 303 7.82 0.26 -16.55
CA TYR A 303 7.32 0.05 -15.18
C TYR A 303 6.39 1.17 -14.74
N MET A 304 6.85 2.39 -14.80
CA MET A 304 6.10 3.56 -14.33
C MET A 304 4.81 3.79 -15.11
N ARG A 305 4.82 3.65 -16.44
CA ARG A 305 3.60 3.76 -17.26
C ARG A 305 2.56 2.73 -16.87
N ASN A 306 2.98 1.51 -16.64
CA ASN A 306 2.09 0.43 -16.22
C ASN A 306 1.56 0.69 -14.79
N TYR A 307 2.44 1.05 -13.86
CA TYR A 307 2.06 1.34 -12.48
C TYR A 307 1.07 2.52 -12.39
N LEU A 308 1.40 3.65 -12.99
CA LEU A 308 0.54 4.83 -13.01
C LEU A 308 -0.79 4.59 -13.72
N GLY A 309 -0.81 3.75 -14.76
CA GLY A 309 -2.04 3.29 -15.41
C GLY A 309 -2.95 2.49 -14.48
N THR A 310 -2.39 1.73 -13.52
CA THR A 310 -3.20 1.06 -12.49
C THR A 310 -3.68 2.01 -11.40
N VAL A 311 -2.84 2.98 -11.01
CA VAL A 311 -3.21 4.05 -10.06
C VAL A 311 -4.41 4.86 -10.57
N LYS A 312 -4.45 5.15 -11.88
CA LYS A 312 -5.56 5.88 -12.50
C LYS A 312 -6.91 5.19 -12.28
N ALA A 313 -6.97 3.86 -12.37
CA ALA A 313 -8.19 3.11 -12.08
C ALA A 313 -8.58 3.15 -10.59
N VAL A 314 -7.60 3.19 -9.68
CA VAL A 314 -7.85 3.36 -8.24
C VAL A 314 -8.43 4.74 -7.96
N ASP A 315 -7.86 5.79 -8.54
CA ASP A 315 -8.35 7.16 -8.38
C ASP A 315 -9.80 7.30 -8.89
N GLU A 316 -10.12 6.73 -10.06
CA GLU A 316 -11.50 6.67 -10.57
C GLU A 316 -12.45 5.92 -9.63
N SER A 317 -11.99 4.83 -9.01
CA SER A 317 -12.76 4.10 -8.01
C SER A 317 -13.08 4.95 -6.79
N VAL A 318 -12.09 5.70 -6.27
CA VAL A 318 -12.30 6.66 -5.18
C VAL A 318 -13.35 7.69 -5.59
N GLY A 319 -13.24 8.24 -6.81
CA GLY A 319 -14.22 9.18 -7.37
C GLY A 319 -15.65 8.62 -7.40
N ARG A 320 -15.82 7.38 -7.83
CA ARG A 320 -17.12 6.70 -7.85
C ARG A 320 -17.71 6.53 -6.45
N MET A 321 -16.89 6.13 -5.48
CA MET A 321 -17.34 5.97 -4.09
C MET A 321 -17.72 7.33 -3.46
N LEU A 322 -16.94 8.38 -3.69
CA LEU A 322 -17.27 9.73 -3.21
C LEU A 322 -18.56 10.26 -3.85
N LYS A 323 -18.70 10.06 -5.16
CA LYS A 323 -19.94 10.44 -5.86
C LYS A 323 -21.15 9.69 -5.32
N TYR A 324 -21.02 8.40 -5.03
CA TYR A 324 -22.09 7.62 -4.41
C TYR A 324 -22.54 8.23 -3.08
N LEU A 325 -21.59 8.58 -2.20
CA LEU A 325 -21.92 9.21 -0.92
C LEU A 325 -22.60 10.58 -1.08
N ASP A 326 -22.18 11.37 -2.09
CA ASP A 326 -22.80 12.67 -2.40
C ASP A 326 -24.23 12.46 -2.93
N ASP A 327 -24.44 11.55 -3.90
CA ASP A 327 -25.74 11.28 -4.53
C ASP A 327 -26.77 10.69 -3.54
N LYS A 328 -26.32 10.03 -2.47
CA LYS A 328 -27.17 9.40 -1.45
C LYS A 328 -27.31 10.23 -0.16
N ASP A 329 -26.81 11.47 -0.14
CA ASP A 329 -26.77 12.35 1.05
C ASP A 329 -26.08 11.72 2.27
N LEU A 330 -25.15 10.78 2.05
CA LEU A 330 -24.39 10.10 3.11
C LEU A 330 -23.09 10.83 3.47
N ALA A 331 -22.62 11.73 2.60
CA ALA A 331 -21.30 12.35 2.70
C ALA A 331 -21.06 13.11 4.01
N LYS A 332 -22.10 13.75 4.58
CA LYS A 332 -21.99 14.53 5.83
C LYS A 332 -21.77 13.64 7.05
N ASN A 333 -22.37 12.44 7.07
CA ASN A 333 -22.29 11.50 8.18
C ASN A 333 -21.37 10.31 7.86
N THR A 334 -20.37 10.50 7.00
CA THR A 334 -19.40 9.46 6.65
C THR A 334 -17.99 9.98 6.77
N ILE A 335 -17.16 9.30 7.57
CA ILE A 335 -15.72 9.45 7.49
C ILE A 335 -15.22 8.57 6.35
N VAL A 336 -14.48 9.18 5.42
CA VAL A 336 -13.79 8.46 4.33
C VAL A 336 -12.30 8.52 4.60
N ILE A 337 -11.67 7.35 4.69
CA ILE A 337 -10.22 7.22 4.85
C ILE A 337 -9.67 6.49 3.64
N TYR A 338 -8.62 7.03 3.03
CA TYR A 338 -7.82 6.38 1.99
C TYR A 338 -6.43 6.04 2.51
N SER A 339 -6.00 4.80 2.28
CA SER A 339 -4.66 4.34 2.67
C SER A 339 -4.16 3.22 1.75
N SER A 340 -2.93 2.76 2.00
CA SER A 340 -2.30 1.56 1.41
C SER A 340 -1.77 0.67 2.52
N ASP A 341 -1.42 -0.58 2.21
CA ASP A 341 -0.84 -1.50 3.19
C ASP A 341 0.62 -1.16 3.54
N GLN A 342 1.37 -0.58 2.61
CA GLN A 342 2.70 0.01 2.81
C GLN A 342 3.02 0.98 1.67
N GLY A 343 4.20 1.57 1.69
CA GLY A 343 4.75 2.30 0.57
C GLY A 343 5.30 1.37 -0.52
N PHE A 344 5.93 1.97 -1.54
CA PHE A 344 6.44 1.22 -2.70
C PHE A 344 7.55 2.00 -3.39
N PHE A 345 8.62 1.33 -3.86
CA PHE A 345 9.68 1.95 -4.63
C PHE A 345 9.25 2.19 -6.08
N LEU A 346 9.39 3.41 -6.53
CA LEU A 346 9.09 3.83 -7.90
C LEU A 346 10.37 4.14 -8.69
N GLY A 347 11.38 3.32 -8.52
CA GLY A 347 12.69 3.47 -9.14
C GLY A 347 13.77 4.07 -8.23
N GLU A 348 13.40 4.55 -7.06
CA GLU A 348 14.39 4.99 -6.07
C GLU A 348 15.31 3.84 -5.70
N HIS A 349 16.59 4.12 -5.53
CA HIS A 349 17.67 3.14 -5.33
C HIS A 349 17.79 2.11 -6.46
N GLY A 350 17.21 2.39 -7.64
CA GLY A 350 17.09 1.43 -8.73
C GLY A 350 16.08 0.31 -8.48
N TRP A 351 15.25 0.42 -7.45
CA TRP A 351 14.36 -0.66 -6.99
C TRP A 351 12.90 -0.50 -7.45
N TYR A 352 12.22 -1.61 -7.44
CA TYR A 352 10.76 -1.75 -7.43
C TYR A 352 10.36 -2.67 -6.28
N ASP A 353 9.08 -2.81 -5.94
CA ASP A 353 8.59 -3.55 -4.79
C ASP A 353 8.72 -2.76 -3.46
N LYS A 354 8.75 -3.39 -2.30
CA LYS A 354 8.66 -2.85 -0.93
C LYS A 354 9.62 -3.58 0.00
N ARG A 355 9.27 -3.77 1.26
CA ARG A 355 9.91 -4.61 2.29
C ARG A 355 10.94 -3.90 3.16
N TRP A 356 11.70 -2.98 2.60
CA TRP A 356 12.72 -2.23 3.34
C TRP A 356 12.12 -1.15 4.24
N MET A 357 12.86 -0.76 5.31
CA MET A 357 12.51 0.39 6.16
C MET A 357 12.89 1.75 5.53
N PHE A 358 13.26 1.82 4.26
CA PHE A 358 13.44 3.09 3.55
C PHE A 358 12.11 3.83 3.42
N GLU A 359 12.14 5.18 3.39
CA GLU A 359 10.92 6.00 3.39
C GLU A 359 9.94 5.57 2.29
N GLU A 360 10.43 5.18 1.10
CA GLU A 360 9.60 4.75 -0.03
C GLU A 360 8.71 3.54 0.27
N SER A 361 9.22 2.59 1.01
CA SER A 361 8.51 1.36 1.38
C SER A 361 7.82 1.45 2.74
N PHE A 362 8.42 2.17 3.67
CA PHE A 362 7.95 2.30 5.05
C PHE A 362 6.80 3.30 5.18
N ARG A 363 6.90 4.44 4.46
CA ARG A 363 5.89 5.49 4.47
C ARG A 363 4.73 5.11 3.55
N MET A 364 3.52 5.22 4.06
CA MET A 364 2.29 4.87 3.35
C MET A 364 1.32 6.05 3.34
N PRO A 365 0.41 6.17 2.34
CA PRO A 365 -0.54 7.25 2.32
C PRO A 365 -1.57 7.11 3.46
N PHE A 366 -1.98 8.25 4.00
CA PHE A 366 -3.17 8.36 4.84
C PHE A 366 -3.86 9.70 4.59
N LEU A 367 -5.03 9.63 3.99
CA LEU A 367 -5.89 10.79 3.76
C LEU A 367 -7.24 10.53 4.42
N ALA A 368 -7.80 11.53 5.06
CA ALA A 368 -9.08 11.40 5.76
C ALA A 368 -9.97 12.62 5.52
N ARG A 369 -11.24 12.37 5.21
CA ARG A 369 -12.27 13.38 5.08
C ARG A 369 -13.40 13.07 6.07
N TRP A 370 -13.70 14.01 6.93
CA TRP A 370 -14.84 13.93 7.84
C TRP A 370 -15.42 15.32 8.05
N PRO A 371 -16.49 15.67 7.33
CA PRO A 371 -17.08 17.00 7.42
C PRO A 371 -17.46 17.39 8.85
N GLY A 372 -17.10 18.60 9.27
CA GLY A 372 -17.37 19.11 10.62
C GLY A 372 -16.40 18.65 11.72
N VAL A 373 -15.52 17.67 11.44
CA VAL A 373 -14.54 17.15 12.42
C VAL A 373 -13.10 17.42 11.95
N ILE A 374 -12.77 17.09 10.70
CA ILE A 374 -11.45 17.33 10.14
C ILE A 374 -11.49 18.65 9.34
N ALA A 375 -10.59 19.56 9.68
CA ALA A 375 -10.49 20.84 8.95
C ALA A 375 -10.04 20.62 7.49
N PRO A 376 -10.73 21.18 6.49
CA PRO A 376 -10.35 21.07 5.10
C PRO A 376 -8.93 21.58 4.82
N GLY A 377 -8.16 20.82 4.06
CA GLY A 377 -6.77 21.15 3.70
C GLY A 377 -5.75 20.96 4.82
N ALA A 378 -6.10 20.32 5.94
CA ALA A 378 -5.18 20.06 7.05
C ALA A 378 -4.03 19.13 6.62
N LYS A 379 -2.83 19.39 7.17
CA LYS A 379 -1.60 18.65 6.89
C LYS A 379 -0.87 18.25 8.18
N PRO A 380 -1.41 17.33 8.98
CA PRO A 380 -0.74 16.87 10.19
C PRO A 380 0.64 16.26 9.89
N GLU A 381 1.65 16.64 10.67
CA GLU A 381 3.05 16.19 10.54
C GLU A 381 3.43 15.14 11.60
N GLN A 382 2.50 14.79 12.48
CA GLN A 382 2.72 13.81 13.53
C GLN A 382 3.02 12.42 12.94
N LEU A 383 3.88 11.68 13.63
CA LEU A 383 4.22 10.31 13.28
C LEU A 383 3.04 9.39 13.60
N ILE A 384 2.32 8.92 12.59
CA ILE A 384 1.27 7.91 12.75
C ILE A 384 1.70 6.58 12.13
N GLN A 385 1.11 5.50 12.62
CA GLN A 385 1.43 4.16 12.15
C GLN A 385 0.15 3.35 11.96
N ASN A 386 0.15 2.35 11.10
CA ASN A 386 -1.06 1.56 10.81
C ASN A 386 -1.60 0.76 12.00
N ILE A 387 -0.86 0.64 13.12
CA ILE A 387 -1.41 0.14 14.40
C ILE A 387 -2.47 1.09 14.98
N ASP A 388 -2.47 2.36 14.57
CA ASP A 388 -3.38 3.42 15.06
C ASP A 388 -4.77 3.35 14.42
N TYR A 389 -4.95 2.57 13.34
CA TYR A 389 -6.21 2.56 12.60
C TYR A 389 -7.32 1.86 13.37
N ALA A 390 -7.06 0.69 13.95
CA ALA A 390 -8.06 -0.03 14.74
C ALA A 390 -8.58 0.79 15.93
N PRO A 391 -7.74 1.37 16.81
CA PRO A 391 -8.26 2.21 17.90
C PRO A 391 -8.98 3.48 17.40
N THR A 392 -8.59 4.00 16.22
CA THR A 392 -9.29 5.14 15.61
C THR A 392 -10.70 4.76 15.18
N PHE A 393 -10.90 3.63 14.52
CA PHE A 393 -12.23 3.16 14.14
C PHE A 393 -13.12 2.91 15.34
N LEU A 394 -12.58 2.38 16.46
CA LEU A 394 -13.33 2.19 17.68
C LEU A 394 -13.76 3.53 18.30
N GLU A 395 -12.85 4.50 18.41
CA GLU A 395 -13.18 5.81 18.99
C GLU A 395 -14.19 6.57 18.11
N ILE A 396 -14.09 6.49 16.77
CA ILE A 396 -15.11 7.02 15.86
C ILE A 396 -16.49 6.41 16.15
N ALA A 397 -16.52 5.12 16.45
CA ALA A 397 -17.74 4.39 16.76
C ALA A 397 -18.24 4.60 18.20
N GLY A 398 -17.50 5.33 19.05
CA GLY A 398 -17.81 5.49 20.48
C GLY A 398 -17.67 4.19 21.28
N LEU A 399 -16.77 3.30 20.85
CA LEU A 399 -16.50 2.01 21.49
C LEU A 399 -15.20 2.07 22.29
N GLU A 400 -15.11 1.23 23.32
CA GLU A 400 -13.92 1.10 24.15
C GLU A 400 -12.75 0.51 23.36
N ILE A 401 -11.55 1.05 23.57
CA ILE A 401 -10.30 0.54 23.01
C ILE A 401 -9.72 -0.48 23.99
N PRO A 402 -9.63 -1.77 23.62
CA PRO A 402 -9.07 -2.78 24.51
C PRO A 402 -7.60 -2.53 24.86
N ALA A 403 -7.20 -2.88 26.09
CA ALA A 403 -5.82 -2.69 26.57
C ALA A 403 -4.75 -3.46 25.76
N GLU A 404 -5.14 -4.50 25.04
CA GLU A 404 -4.24 -5.26 24.18
C GLU A 404 -3.90 -4.56 22.84
N VAL A 405 -4.63 -3.50 22.47
CA VAL A 405 -4.36 -2.68 21.27
C VAL A 405 -3.14 -1.80 21.57
N GLN A 406 -2.16 -1.83 20.68
CA GLN A 406 -0.88 -1.14 20.86
C GLN A 406 -0.83 0.25 20.20
N GLY A 407 -1.78 0.54 19.32
CA GLY A 407 -1.90 1.82 18.64
C GLY A 407 -2.58 2.90 19.50
N ARG A 408 -2.56 4.13 19.00
CA ARG A 408 -3.27 5.29 19.56
C ARG A 408 -4.31 5.79 18.58
N SER A 409 -5.49 6.17 19.06
CA SER A 409 -6.49 6.78 18.19
C SER A 409 -6.05 8.12 17.60
N LEU A 410 -6.32 8.32 16.33
CA LEU A 410 -6.04 9.55 15.59
C LEU A 410 -7.06 10.66 15.84
N MET A 411 -8.07 10.43 16.66
CA MET A 411 -9.17 11.39 16.89
C MET A 411 -8.69 12.75 17.42
N SER A 412 -7.64 12.77 18.26
CA SER A 412 -7.05 14.03 18.71
C SER A 412 -6.42 14.80 17.52
N LEU A 413 -5.72 14.09 16.61
CA LEU A 413 -5.12 14.70 15.42
C LEU A 413 -6.17 15.15 14.41
N PHE A 414 -7.28 14.43 14.26
CA PHE A 414 -8.41 14.84 13.43
C PHE A 414 -9.01 16.19 13.91
N LYS A 415 -8.97 16.44 15.22
CA LYS A 415 -9.40 17.69 15.85
C LYS A 415 -8.28 18.74 15.94
N GLY A 416 -7.14 18.53 15.28
CA GLY A 416 -5.99 19.45 15.30
C GLY A 416 -5.21 19.49 16.63
N LYS A 417 -5.37 18.50 17.50
CA LYS A 417 -4.70 18.43 18.82
C LYS A 417 -3.57 17.40 18.78
N ALA A 418 -2.34 17.86 18.89
CA ALA A 418 -1.15 17.02 18.79
C ALA A 418 -0.36 16.87 20.11
N GLU A 419 -0.85 17.48 21.20
CA GLU A 419 -0.18 17.44 22.50
C GLU A 419 0.01 16.01 23.00
N GLY A 420 1.21 15.69 23.50
CA GLY A 420 1.56 14.36 24.00
C GLY A 420 1.58 13.27 22.96
N TRP A 421 1.61 13.62 21.66
CA TRP A 421 1.75 12.62 20.60
C TRP A 421 3.16 12.01 20.60
N ARG A 422 3.27 10.79 20.04
CA ARG A 422 4.56 10.06 19.99
C ARG A 422 5.60 10.78 19.14
N GLU A 423 6.87 10.62 19.52
CA GLU A 423 8.01 11.19 18.81
C GLU A 423 8.83 10.15 18.03
N SER A 424 8.52 8.85 18.23
CA SER A 424 9.23 7.75 17.61
C SER A 424 8.28 6.61 17.20
N LEU A 425 8.70 5.83 16.20
CA LEU A 425 8.02 4.64 15.70
C LEU A 425 8.96 3.44 15.76
N TYR A 426 8.42 2.28 16.17
CA TYR A 426 9.08 0.99 16.05
C TYR A 426 8.71 0.33 14.72
N TYR A 427 9.70 -0.25 14.03
CA TYR A 427 9.54 -1.00 12.79
C TYR A 427 10.10 -2.42 12.93
N SER A 428 9.45 -3.39 12.29
CA SER A 428 9.91 -4.76 12.27
C SER A 428 9.54 -5.47 10.98
N TYR A 429 10.52 -6.03 10.30
CA TYR A 429 10.35 -6.90 9.14
C TYR A 429 10.90 -8.28 9.45
N TYR A 430 10.04 -9.30 9.44
CA TYR A 430 10.35 -10.66 9.91
C TYR A 430 10.54 -11.66 8.78
N GLU A 431 10.18 -11.32 7.54
CA GLU A 431 10.31 -12.24 6.42
C GLU A 431 11.79 -12.40 6.02
N PHE A 432 12.13 -13.54 5.47
CA PHE A 432 13.46 -13.80 4.96
C PHE A 432 13.32 -14.64 3.68
N GLY A 433 14.03 -14.24 2.64
CA GLY A 433 14.18 -15.02 1.41
C GLY A 433 13.52 -14.42 0.18
N GLU A 434 12.30 -13.90 0.21
CA GLU A 434 11.70 -13.28 -0.96
C GLU A 434 12.43 -11.98 -1.31
N HIS A 435 12.85 -11.81 -2.56
CA HIS A 435 13.72 -10.73 -3.02
C HIS A 435 15.03 -10.59 -2.22
N ARG A 436 15.41 -11.61 -1.46
CA ARG A 436 16.58 -11.61 -0.55
C ARG A 436 16.65 -10.42 0.40
N VAL A 437 15.52 -9.84 0.74
CA VAL A 437 15.47 -8.82 1.78
C VAL A 437 15.56 -9.52 3.14
N PRO A 438 16.60 -9.24 3.95
CA PRO A 438 16.76 -9.87 5.25
C PRO A 438 15.84 -9.27 6.30
N GLN A 439 15.65 -9.99 7.40
CA GLN A 439 15.02 -9.44 8.60
C GLN A 439 15.76 -8.20 9.05
N HIS A 440 15.01 -7.16 9.36
CA HIS A 440 15.57 -5.93 9.92
C HIS A 440 14.53 -5.23 10.78
N PHE A 441 15.04 -4.42 11.70
CA PHE A 441 14.27 -3.74 12.72
C PHE A 441 14.79 -2.33 12.85
N GLY A 442 13.98 -1.42 13.39
CA GLY A 442 14.46 -0.07 13.55
C GLY A 442 13.55 0.85 14.33
N VAL A 443 14.04 2.06 14.50
CA VAL A 443 13.33 3.18 15.09
C VAL A 443 13.42 4.40 14.15
N ARG A 444 12.32 5.15 14.06
CA ARG A 444 12.24 6.38 13.27
C ARG A 444 11.67 7.49 14.12
N THR A 445 12.37 8.62 14.17
CA THR A 445 11.92 9.88 14.76
C THR A 445 11.59 10.90 13.66
N ALA A 446 11.20 12.11 13.98
CA ALA A 446 10.94 13.16 12.99
C ALA A 446 12.13 13.44 12.06
N ARG A 447 13.37 13.25 12.52
CA ARG A 447 14.58 13.56 11.76
C ARG A 447 15.46 12.36 11.45
N HIS A 448 15.53 11.38 12.34
CA HIS A 448 16.52 10.32 12.22
C HIS A 448 15.85 8.95 12.09
N LYS A 449 16.55 8.02 11.44
CA LYS A 449 16.16 6.64 11.28
C LYS A 449 17.34 5.73 11.59
N LEU A 450 17.14 4.77 12.49
CA LEU A 450 18.13 3.74 12.80
C LEU A 450 17.59 2.38 12.39
N MET A 451 18.35 1.63 11.59
CA MET A 451 18.04 0.27 11.15
C MET A 451 19.07 -0.71 11.66
N TYR A 452 18.63 -1.89 12.08
CA TYR A 452 19.46 -2.99 12.51
C TYR A 452 19.18 -4.27 11.72
N PHE A 453 20.24 -4.93 11.26
CA PHE A 453 20.22 -6.21 10.55
C PHE A 453 20.83 -7.30 11.44
N PRO A 454 20.02 -8.11 12.15
CA PRO A 454 20.54 -9.06 13.16
C PRO A 454 21.50 -10.10 12.60
N ARG A 455 21.23 -10.57 11.36
CA ARG A 455 22.03 -11.64 10.74
C ARG A 455 23.45 -11.18 10.37
N SER A 456 23.59 -9.98 9.85
CA SER A 456 24.90 -9.39 9.50
C SER A 456 25.50 -8.55 10.63
N LYS A 457 24.71 -8.26 11.68
CA LYS A 457 25.05 -7.35 12.80
C LYS A 457 25.40 -5.93 12.33
N GLU A 458 24.85 -5.52 11.19
CA GLU A 458 25.05 -4.20 10.61
C GLU A 458 24.00 -3.21 11.08
N TRP A 459 24.39 -1.95 11.09
CA TRP A 459 23.53 -0.81 11.40
C TRP A 459 23.59 0.24 10.29
N ASN A 460 22.46 0.87 10.01
CA ASN A 460 22.40 2.12 9.26
C ASN A 460 21.75 3.19 10.14
N LEU A 461 22.30 4.39 10.12
CA LEU A 461 21.71 5.59 10.72
C LEU A 461 21.60 6.66 9.64
N PHE A 462 20.39 7.19 9.43
CA PHE A 462 20.16 8.26 8.46
C PHE A 462 19.67 9.53 9.15
N ASP A 463 20.19 10.67 8.70
CA ASP A 463 19.67 12.00 9.03
C ASP A 463 18.79 12.46 7.85
N LEU A 464 17.49 12.26 7.96
CA LEU A 464 16.51 12.51 6.90
C LEU A 464 16.38 14.00 6.51
N LYS A 465 16.92 14.91 7.35
CA LYS A 465 16.94 16.34 7.04
C LYS A 465 18.03 16.67 6.03
N THR A 466 19.20 16.05 6.14
CA THR A 466 20.36 16.28 5.28
C THR A 466 20.47 15.27 4.15
N ASP A 467 19.91 14.08 4.33
CA ASP A 467 19.89 12.98 3.37
C ASP A 467 18.48 12.36 3.28
N PRO A 468 17.51 13.06 2.67
CA PRO A 468 16.14 12.57 2.55
C PRO A 468 16.02 11.33 1.65
N ASN A 469 17.03 11.03 0.83
CA ASN A 469 17.10 9.87 -0.04
C ASN A 469 17.86 8.69 0.60
N GLU A 470 18.30 8.79 1.86
CA GLU A 470 18.94 7.72 2.63
C GLU A 470 20.15 7.07 1.90
N MET A 471 20.98 7.91 1.27
CA MET A 471 22.11 7.50 0.44
C MET A 471 23.36 7.22 1.25
N LYS A 472 23.48 7.77 2.47
CA LYS A 472 24.67 7.67 3.31
C LYS A 472 24.32 7.36 4.75
N SER A 473 24.79 6.24 5.27
CA SER A 473 24.71 5.94 6.69
C SER A 473 25.76 6.74 7.47
N VAL A 474 25.30 7.53 8.43
CA VAL A 474 26.15 8.31 9.34
C VAL A 474 26.44 7.58 10.67
N HIS A 475 26.13 6.28 10.74
CA HIS A 475 26.28 5.46 11.95
C HIS A 475 27.69 5.45 12.52
N ALA A 476 28.72 5.50 11.68
CA ALA A 476 30.13 5.50 12.10
C ALA A 476 30.70 6.90 12.34
N GLU A 477 29.96 7.97 12.04
CA GLU A 477 30.46 9.34 12.12
C GLU A 477 30.48 9.85 13.56
N ARG A 478 31.57 10.53 13.94
CA ARG A 478 31.80 11.00 15.33
C ARG A 478 30.73 12.00 15.78
N GLU A 479 30.31 12.88 14.88
CA GLU A 479 29.31 13.90 15.16
C GLU A 479 27.93 13.34 15.49
N TYR A 480 27.64 12.11 15.06
CA TYR A 480 26.37 11.41 15.33
C TYR A 480 26.42 10.44 16.52
N LEU A 481 27.53 10.37 17.29
CA LEU A 481 27.67 9.46 18.43
C LEU A 481 26.56 9.61 19.47
N LYS A 482 26.16 10.86 19.77
CA LYS A 482 25.07 11.15 20.72
C LYS A 482 23.74 10.64 20.16
N VAL A 483 23.41 11.02 18.93
CA VAL A 483 22.16 10.60 18.25
C VAL A 483 22.07 9.07 18.15
N ARG A 484 23.18 8.41 17.78
CA ARG A 484 23.25 6.95 17.71
C ARG A 484 22.93 6.31 19.05
N ARG A 485 23.50 6.80 20.15
CA ARG A 485 23.22 6.26 21.50
C ARG A 485 21.75 6.44 21.86
N GLU A 486 21.21 7.66 21.72
CA GLU A 486 19.83 7.98 22.02
C GLU A 486 18.84 7.10 21.22
N LEU A 487 19.08 6.93 19.92
CA LEU A 487 18.23 6.09 19.08
C LEU A 487 18.38 4.59 19.38
N THR A 488 19.56 4.13 19.81
CA THR A 488 19.76 2.74 20.23
C THR A 488 19.02 2.47 21.53
N GLU A 489 19.08 3.39 22.50
CA GLU A 489 18.31 3.31 23.76
C GLU A 489 16.79 3.32 23.44
N GLU A 490 16.34 4.22 22.58
CA GLU A 490 14.93 4.31 22.18
C GLU A 490 14.46 3.04 21.42
N PHE A 491 15.30 2.49 20.56
CA PHE A 491 15.00 1.23 19.86
C PHE A 491 14.79 0.07 20.86
N HIS A 492 15.65 -0.06 21.87
CA HIS A 492 15.49 -1.07 22.90
C HIS A 492 14.27 -0.82 23.78
N ARG A 493 14.03 0.41 24.18
CA ARG A 493 12.83 0.82 24.94
C ARG A 493 11.53 0.46 24.20
N LEU A 494 11.45 0.78 22.90
CA LEU A 494 10.27 0.45 22.08
C LEU A 494 10.09 -1.06 21.90
N ARG A 495 11.19 -1.81 21.74
CA ARG A 495 11.13 -3.26 21.68
C ARG A 495 10.57 -3.88 22.95
N GLU A 496 11.01 -3.40 24.10
CA GLU A 496 10.50 -3.83 25.41
C GLU A 496 9.02 -3.42 25.56
N HIS A 497 8.69 -2.15 25.29
CA HIS A 497 7.33 -1.62 25.38
C HIS A 497 6.32 -2.43 24.54
N PHE A 498 6.67 -2.78 23.30
CA PHE A 498 5.82 -3.58 22.44
C PHE A 498 5.97 -5.09 22.64
N GLY A 499 6.85 -5.53 23.52
CA GLY A 499 7.12 -6.95 23.80
C GLY A 499 7.63 -7.69 22.56
N ALA A 500 8.54 -7.07 21.82
CA ALA A 500 9.15 -7.68 20.64
C ALA A 500 10.06 -8.86 21.04
N PRO A 501 10.08 -9.97 20.26
CA PRO A 501 10.92 -11.12 20.54
C PRO A 501 12.41 -10.79 20.40
N GLY A 502 13.29 -11.64 20.95
CA GLY A 502 14.72 -11.60 20.66
C GLY A 502 15.04 -11.71 19.18
N PHE A 503 16.28 -11.39 18.79
CA PHE A 503 16.74 -11.50 17.41
C PHE A 503 17.16 -12.93 17.07
#